data_9ac4598b2fdece215a036f0a23f19f72
#
_entry.id   9ac4598b2fdece215a036f0a23f19f72
#
_cell.length_a   1.000
_cell.length_b   1.000
_cell.length_c   1.000
_cell.angle_alpha   90.00
_cell.angle_beta   90.00
_cell.angle_gamma   90.00
#
_symmetry.space_group_name_H-M   'P 1'
#
loop_
_entity.id
_entity.type
_entity.pdbx_description
1 polymer ?
#
loop_
_entity_poly.entity_id
_entity_poly.type
_entity_poly.pdbx_seq_one_letter_code
_entity_poly.pdbx_strand_id
1 'polypeptide(L)'
;AKIGGGRALGFITELLAGKALPNLPGKASLRARAAVECFRFARSAPVPELIALTVSSDDDIRFGAVYALARTHAVGAQKALLAALSDPLPTIRMYAARALVRSYADSGGLDPQAVAVELLALLADSSLGVQINAVRSIGSYSQIVNQESIGALLNSPEGNLAVQSTTTFATLGGPSSGSTLYQLATTSRRFAQRREAFLGLARADSTRFRRAASLWAASPDWRLRAAAAEGWGLLGTGDRYQGRSLLNDRDGRVVAAALVAQSGGDAVSDGTLGAARRLLGHPDAVVRSVAADILSRISDPGDLPGLIRAYRRALRDSIPDAATSALGAIKSISDVSESLRARLDAEFVRATPRPSEYLIRRWAVEQWPALAEQWRPVLPVESAHRPALYQAIARRFLLADSSGRYPRVRIRTGAGRPIDLELFGPDAPLTVDNFLHLVQLRFFDRRRWHRVVPNFVVQDGDPRGDGSGGPGGAIRDEINPRRYDAYVVGMALSGPDTGSSQWFITLSPQPHLNGTYTVFGRVVAGVTDLLAITQGDPIESIRGRSSP
;
A
#
# COMPACT_ATOMS: atom_id res chain seq x y z
N ALA A 1 -21.09 11.19 5.38
CA ALA A 1 -20.58 9.83 5.19
C ALA A 1 -19.43 9.49 6.13
N LYS A 2 -18.41 10.35 6.27
CA LYS A 2 -17.27 10.11 7.19
C LYS A 2 -17.66 9.98 8.66
N ILE A 3 -18.64 10.75 9.10
CA ILE A 3 -19.13 10.72 10.49
C ILE A 3 -20.02 9.50 10.73
N GLY A 4 -20.63 8.94 9.66
CA GLY A 4 -21.54 7.81 9.76
C GLY A 4 -22.89 8.15 10.38
N GLY A 5 -23.66 7.09 10.69
CA GLY A 5 -24.95 7.17 11.36
C GLY A 5 -26.16 7.22 10.44
N GLY A 6 -27.32 6.77 10.97
CA GLY A 6 -28.56 6.61 10.21
C GLY A 6 -29.11 7.92 9.60
N ARG A 7 -28.94 9.05 10.30
CA ARG A 7 -29.38 10.38 9.79
C ARG A 7 -28.57 10.80 8.56
N ALA A 8 -27.25 10.57 8.56
CA ALA A 8 -26.39 10.86 7.42
C ALA A 8 -26.73 9.98 6.22
N LEU A 9 -27.02 8.72 6.44
CA LEU A 9 -27.44 7.77 5.41
C LEU A 9 -28.78 8.20 4.79
N GLY A 10 -29.80 8.51 5.59
CA GLY A 10 -31.09 8.97 5.12
C GLY A 10 -30.99 10.22 4.23
N PHE A 11 -30.26 11.24 4.67
CA PHE A 11 -30.04 12.44 3.88
C PHE A 11 -29.32 12.16 2.56
N ILE A 12 -28.29 11.31 2.57
CA ILE A 12 -27.55 10.94 1.35
C ILE A 12 -28.45 10.17 0.40
N THR A 13 -29.29 9.25 0.88
CA THR A 13 -30.25 8.51 0.07
C THR A 13 -31.23 9.45 -0.63
N GLU A 14 -31.80 10.42 0.09
CA GLU A 14 -32.67 11.44 -0.49
C GLU A 14 -31.96 12.33 -1.53
N LEU A 15 -30.69 12.66 -1.26
CA LEU A 15 -29.87 13.42 -2.20
C LEU A 15 -29.60 12.64 -3.48
N LEU A 16 -29.27 11.34 -3.39
CA LEU A 16 -29.08 10.46 -4.53
C LEU A 16 -30.38 10.30 -5.34
N ALA A 17 -31.50 10.18 -4.68
CA ALA A 17 -32.83 10.14 -5.31
C ALA A 17 -33.25 11.50 -5.94
N GLY A 18 -32.48 12.57 -5.74
CA GLY A 18 -32.79 13.90 -6.25
C GLY A 18 -33.86 14.65 -5.46
N LYS A 19 -34.29 14.13 -4.31
CA LYS A 19 -35.36 14.69 -3.45
C LYS A 19 -34.84 15.76 -2.49
N ALA A 20 -33.62 15.60 -1.98
CA ALA A 20 -33.03 16.60 -1.09
C ALA A 20 -32.52 17.82 -1.87
N LEU A 21 -32.61 19.00 -1.28
CA LEU A 21 -32.08 20.28 -1.77
C LEU A 21 -32.44 20.57 -3.26
N PRO A 22 -33.72 20.59 -3.62
CA PRO A 22 -34.15 20.64 -5.02
C PRO A 22 -33.63 21.88 -5.77
N ASN A 23 -33.48 23.02 -5.11
CA ASN A 23 -33.11 24.32 -5.67
C ASN A 23 -31.65 24.73 -5.41
N LEU A 24 -30.78 23.82 -4.94
CA LEU A 24 -29.38 24.17 -4.63
C LEU A 24 -28.56 24.30 -5.92
N PRO A 25 -27.91 25.44 -6.17
CA PRO A 25 -26.90 25.56 -7.22
C PRO A 25 -25.78 24.53 -7.00
N GLY A 26 -25.34 23.87 -8.06
CA GLY A 26 -24.30 22.81 -7.95
C GLY A 26 -24.80 21.48 -7.38
N LYS A 27 -26.10 21.23 -7.33
CA LYS A 27 -26.71 19.99 -6.84
C LYS A 27 -26.15 18.74 -7.53
N ALA A 28 -25.87 18.79 -8.84
CA ALA A 28 -25.27 17.66 -9.57
C ALA A 28 -23.90 17.29 -8.98
N SER A 29 -23.01 18.26 -8.77
CA SER A 29 -21.69 18.03 -8.16
C SER A 29 -21.80 17.48 -6.72
N LEU A 30 -22.77 17.97 -5.93
CA LEU A 30 -23.02 17.44 -4.58
C LEU A 30 -23.53 16.00 -4.63
N ARG A 31 -24.41 15.70 -5.60
CA ARG A 31 -24.95 14.36 -5.84
C ARG A 31 -23.87 13.37 -6.28
N ALA A 32 -22.99 13.78 -7.20
CA ALA A 32 -21.83 13.00 -7.63
C ALA A 32 -20.91 12.69 -6.45
N ARG A 33 -20.62 13.70 -5.63
CA ARG A 33 -19.79 13.51 -4.42
C ARG A 33 -20.44 12.58 -3.40
N ALA A 34 -21.74 12.71 -3.20
CA ALA A 34 -22.48 11.81 -2.32
C ALA A 34 -22.43 10.36 -2.83
N ALA A 35 -22.60 10.14 -4.14
CA ALA A 35 -22.50 8.82 -4.75
C ALA A 35 -21.12 8.18 -4.50
N VAL A 36 -20.04 8.92 -4.76
CA VAL A 36 -18.67 8.45 -4.49
C VAL A 36 -18.51 8.03 -3.04
N GLU A 37 -18.94 8.85 -2.07
CA GLU A 37 -18.73 8.61 -0.63
C GLU A 37 -19.60 7.49 -0.06
N CYS A 38 -20.55 6.95 -0.81
CA CYS A 38 -21.42 5.85 -0.37
C CYS A 38 -20.66 4.56 -0.05
N PHE A 39 -19.46 4.36 -0.62
CA PHE A 39 -18.63 3.20 -0.26
C PHE A 39 -18.31 3.13 1.25
N ARG A 40 -18.33 4.26 1.96
CA ARG A 40 -18.05 4.34 3.41
C ARG A 40 -19.14 3.74 4.28
N PHE A 41 -20.34 3.56 3.74
CA PHE A 41 -21.44 2.88 4.44
C PHE A 41 -21.37 1.36 4.32
N ALA A 42 -20.44 0.83 3.53
CA ALA A 42 -20.24 -0.60 3.33
C ALA A 42 -21.59 -1.32 3.03
N ARG A 43 -21.99 -2.26 3.88
CA ARG A 43 -23.23 -3.04 3.70
C ARG A 43 -24.53 -2.20 3.80
N SER A 44 -24.47 -1.01 4.41
CA SER A 44 -25.62 -0.12 4.56
C SER A 44 -25.72 0.91 3.42
N ALA A 45 -24.90 0.81 2.38
CA ALA A 45 -24.97 1.72 1.23
C ALA A 45 -26.34 1.64 0.53
N PRO A 46 -26.87 2.78 0.01
CA PRO A 46 -28.16 2.83 -0.71
C PRO A 46 -28.00 2.24 -2.12
N VAL A 47 -27.91 0.91 -2.19
CA VAL A 47 -27.59 0.17 -3.43
C VAL A 47 -28.61 0.40 -4.54
N PRO A 48 -29.95 0.40 -4.32
CA PRO A 48 -30.92 0.66 -5.38
C PRO A 48 -30.75 2.03 -6.01
N GLU A 49 -30.53 3.08 -5.22
CA GLU A 49 -30.29 4.45 -5.69
C GLU A 49 -28.99 4.56 -6.48
N LEU A 50 -27.94 3.89 -6.00
CA LEU A 50 -26.67 3.85 -6.72
C LEU A 50 -26.80 3.12 -8.07
N ILE A 51 -27.52 1.97 -8.12
CA ILE A 51 -27.77 1.26 -9.38
C ILE A 51 -28.49 2.16 -10.37
N ALA A 52 -29.54 2.89 -9.93
CA ALA A 52 -30.25 3.83 -10.80
C ALA A 52 -29.34 4.94 -11.35
N LEU A 53 -28.29 5.30 -10.64
CA LEU A 53 -27.33 6.33 -11.05
C LEU A 53 -26.23 5.83 -11.99
N THR A 54 -26.06 4.53 -12.17
CA THR A 54 -25.06 3.99 -13.12
C THR A 54 -25.38 4.31 -14.58
N VAL A 55 -26.62 4.76 -14.88
CA VAL A 55 -27.06 5.18 -16.22
C VAL A 55 -27.33 6.68 -16.30
N SER A 56 -26.85 7.47 -15.34
CA SER A 56 -27.01 8.94 -15.35
C SER A 56 -26.32 9.55 -16.58
N SER A 57 -26.90 10.61 -17.15
CA SER A 57 -26.24 11.40 -18.19
C SER A 57 -25.05 12.23 -17.70
N ASP A 58 -24.95 12.45 -16.36
CA ASP A 58 -23.83 13.14 -15.72
C ASP A 58 -22.71 12.12 -15.44
N ASP A 59 -21.55 12.36 -16.04
CA ASP A 59 -20.37 11.48 -15.95
C ASP A 59 -19.85 11.30 -14.52
N ASP A 60 -19.83 12.38 -13.73
CA ASP A 60 -19.34 12.35 -12.35
C ASP A 60 -20.30 11.57 -11.45
N ILE A 61 -21.60 11.67 -11.70
CA ILE A 61 -22.63 10.90 -10.97
C ILE A 61 -22.51 9.42 -11.32
N ARG A 62 -22.37 9.08 -12.64
CA ARG A 62 -22.16 7.68 -13.05
C ARG A 62 -20.90 7.09 -12.44
N PHE A 63 -19.79 7.84 -12.54
CA PHE A 63 -18.53 7.42 -11.93
C PHE A 63 -18.70 7.16 -10.42
N GLY A 64 -19.32 8.09 -9.70
CA GLY A 64 -19.52 7.97 -8.25
C GLY A 64 -20.32 6.71 -7.87
N ALA A 65 -21.39 6.44 -8.62
CA ALA A 65 -22.23 5.27 -8.40
C ALA A 65 -21.48 3.96 -8.67
N VAL A 66 -20.85 3.84 -9.84
CA VAL A 66 -20.07 2.62 -10.20
C VAL A 66 -18.90 2.43 -9.25
N TYR A 67 -18.19 3.49 -8.88
CA TYR A 67 -17.09 3.40 -7.90
C TYR A 67 -17.57 2.85 -6.55
N ALA A 68 -18.66 3.38 -5.99
CA ALA A 68 -19.19 2.95 -4.71
C ALA A 68 -19.63 1.48 -4.74
N LEU A 69 -20.38 1.09 -5.76
CA LEU A 69 -20.85 -0.29 -5.96
C LEU A 69 -19.68 -1.28 -6.15
N ALA A 70 -18.71 -0.90 -6.99
CA ALA A 70 -17.52 -1.72 -7.27
C ALA A 70 -16.62 -1.86 -6.03
N ARG A 71 -16.42 -0.78 -5.27
CA ARG A 71 -15.55 -0.75 -4.09
C ARG A 71 -16.06 -1.62 -2.95
N THR A 72 -17.37 -1.72 -2.80
CA THR A 72 -18.02 -2.48 -1.73
C THR A 72 -18.42 -3.89 -2.15
N HIS A 73 -18.27 -4.25 -3.42
CA HIS A 73 -18.88 -5.45 -3.99
C HIS A 73 -20.36 -5.56 -3.59
N ALA A 74 -21.11 -4.48 -3.85
CA ALA A 74 -22.49 -4.33 -3.39
C ALA A 74 -23.38 -5.46 -3.93
N VAL A 75 -24.09 -6.15 -3.02
CA VAL A 75 -25.00 -7.24 -3.39
C VAL A 75 -26.11 -6.68 -4.27
N GLY A 76 -26.40 -7.36 -5.39
CA GLY A 76 -27.43 -6.96 -6.37
C GLY A 76 -26.93 -5.98 -7.45
N ALA A 77 -25.70 -5.47 -7.36
CA ALA A 77 -25.15 -4.53 -8.34
C ALA A 77 -24.41 -5.19 -9.51
N GLN A 78 -24.27 -6.52 -9.53
CA GLN A 78 -23.45 -7.25 -10.51
C GLN A 78 -23.87 -6.99 -11.95
N LYS A 79 -25.19 -6.98 -12.25
CA LYS A 79 -25.72 -6.67 -13.59
C LYS A 79 -25.41 -5.24 -14.03
N ALA A 80 -25.55 -4.26 -13.11
CA ALA A 80 -25.22 -2.88 -13.39
C ALA A 80 -23.72 -2.67 -13.65
N LEU A 81 -22.86 -3.37 -12.89
CA LEU A 81 -21.41 -3.33 -13.11
C LEU A 81 -21.00 -4.08 -14.39
N LEU A 82 -21.70 -5.16 -14.77
CA LEU A 82 -21.48 -5.80 -16.07
C LEU A 82 -21.80 -4.85 -17.23
N ALA A 83 -22.94 -4.17 -17.17
CA ALA A 83 -23.30 -3.16 -18.16
C ALA A 83 -22.28 -2.00 -18.23
N ALA A 84 -21.71 -1.61 -17.08
CA ALA A 84 -20.71 -0.55 -16.99
C ALA A 84 -19.35 -0.89 -17.64
N LEU A 85 -19.11 -2.14 -18.05
CA LEU A 85 -17.92 -2.51 -18.86
C LEU A 85 -17.92 -1.83 -20.24
N SER A 86 -19.06 -1.40 -20.73
CA SER A 86 -19.22 -0.70 -22.02
C SER A 86 -19.42 0.81 -21.86
N ASP A 87 -19.21 1.39 -20.67
CA ASP A 87 -19.38 2.84 -20.46
C ASP A 87 -18.39 3.65 -21.33
N PRO A 88 -18.80 4.80 -21.89
CA PRO A 88 -17.92 5.69 -22.66
C PRO A 88 -16.67 6.10 -21.89
N LEU A 89 -16.76 6.29 -20.55
CA LEU A 89 -15.63 6.72 -19.71
C LEU A 89 -14.73 5.55 -19.31
N PRO A 90 -13.44 5.59 -19.65
CA PRO A 90 -12.48 4.54 -19.26
C PRO A 90 -12.39 4.31 -17.76
N THR A 91 -12.54 5.36 -16.94
CA THR A 91 -12.51 5.26 -15.48
C THR A 91 -13.65 4.42 -14.93
N ILE A 92 -14.84 4.49 -15.55
CA ILE A 92 -16.00 3.66 -15.18
C ILE A 92 -15.77 2.22 -15.60
N ARG A 93 -15.38 1.95 -16.86
CA ARG A 93 -15.03 0.59 -17.32
C ARG A 93 -13.97 -0.06 -16.44
N MET A 94 -12.96 0.72 -16.07
CA MET A 94 -11.85 0.29 -15.23
C MET A 94 -12.32 -0.22 -13.85
N TYR A 95 -13.19 0.51 -13.15
CA TYR A 95 -13.70 0.09 -11.84
C TYR A 95 -14.70 -1.05 -11.94
N ALA A 96 -15.54 -1.06 -12.98
CA ALA A 96 -16.43 -2.16 -13.28
C ALA A 96 -15.64 -3.47 -13.52
N ALA A 97 -14.62 -3.43 -14.38
CA ALA A 97 -13.74 -4.56 -14.65
C ALA A 97 -13.05 -5.08 -13.38
N ARG A 98 -12.56 -4.16 -12.52
CA ARG A 98 -11.90 -4.53 -11.25
C ARG A 98 -12.81 -5.27 -10.29
N ALA A 99 -14.10 -4.94 -10.26
CA ALA A 99 -15.07 -5.53 -9.34
C ALA A 99 -15.52 -6.93 -9.74
N LEU A 100 -15.58 -7.20 -11.04
CA LEU A 100 -16.14 -8.43 -11.61
C LEU A 100 -15.17 -9.61 -11.51
N VAL A 101 -14.71 -9.92 -10.29
CA VAL A 101 -14.02 -11.17 -9.97
C VAL A 101 -15.05 -12.32 -9.90
N ARG A 102 -14.62 -13.56 -10.16
CA ARG A 102 -15.48 -14.73 -10.26
C ARG A 102 -16.44 -14.89 -9.10
N SER A 103 -15.95 -14.82 -7.87
CA SER A 103 -16.79 -15.00 -6.67
C SER A 103 -17.89 -13.95 -6.54
N TYR A 104 -17.62 -12.71 -6.97
CA TYR A 104 -18.62 -11.65 -6.95
C TYR A 104 -19.64 -11.80 -8.08
N ALA A 105 -19.21 -12.19 -9.28
CA ALA A 105 -20.11 -12.48 -10.40
C ALA A 105 -21.08 -13.64 -10.06
N ASP A 106 -20.55 -14.75 -9.53
CA ASP A 106 -21.32 -15.91 -9.09
C ASP A 106 -22.38 -15.53 -8.03
N SER A 107 -22.02 -14.69 -7.05
CA SER A 107 -22.94 -14.25 -6.00
C SER A 107 -24.14 -13.45 -6.52
N GLY A 108 -24.05 -12.88 -7.72
CA GLY A 108 -25.13 -12.13 -8.38
C GLY A 108 -25.85 -12.95 -9.45
N GLY A 109 -25.56 -14.25 -9.56
CA GLY A 109 -26.17 -15.12 -10.55
C GLY A 109 -25.80 -14.78 -12.00
N LEU A 110 -24.65 -14.11 -12.23
CA LEU A 110 -24.15 -13.91 -13.58
C LEU A 110 -23.55 -15.20 -14.12
N ASP A 111 -23.71 -15.44 -15.43
CA ASP A 111 -22.98 -16.50 -16.10
C ASP A 111 -21.49 -16.19 -16.15
N PRO A 112 -20.63 -16.97 -15.45
CA PRO A 112 -19.21 -16.71 -15.40
C PRO A 112 -18.52 -16.75 -16.77
N GLN A 113 -19.04 -17.55 -17.70
CA GLN A 113 -18.52 -17.62 -19.05
C GLN A 113 -18.76 -16.31 -19.80
N ALA A 114 -19.97 -15.74 -19.70
CA ALA A 114 -20.30 -14.46 -20.30
C ALA A 114 -19.44 -13.32 -19.72
N VAL A 115 -19.28 -13.28 -18.39
CA VAL A 115 -18.42 -12.26 -17.75
C VAL A 115 -16.96 -12.40 -18.18
N ALA A 116 -16.43 -13.63 -18.29
CA ALA A 116 -15.06 -13.86 -18.75
C ALA A 116 -14.85 -13.35 -20.19
N VAL A 117 -15.83 -13.57 -21.08
CA VAL A 117 -15.79 -13.09 -22.48
C VAL A 117 -15.74 -11.56 -22.52
N GLU A 118 -16.58 -10.88 -21.74
CA GLU A 118 -16.57 -9.41 -21.67
C GLU A 118 -15.23 -8.87 -21.12
N LEU A 119 -14.67 -9.50 -20.07
CA LEU A 119 -13.36 -9.12 -19.54
C LEU A 119 -12.23 -9.36 -20.55
N LEU A 120 -12.29 -10.45 -21.34
CA LEU A 120 -11.31 -10.72 -22.39
C LEU A 120 -11.39 -9.68 -23.53
N ALA A 121 -12.58 -9.21 -23.88
CA ALA A 121 -12.74 -8.15 -24.87
C ALA A 121 -12.06 -6.85 -24.42
N LEU A 122 -12.04 -6.54 -23.13
CA LEU A 122 -11.37 -5.36 -22.57
C LEU A 122 -9.83 -5.43 -22.63
N LEU A 123 -9.22 -6.54 -23.00
CA LEU A 123 -7.78 -6.61 -23.22
C LEU A 123 -7.34 -5.75 -24.43
N ALA A 124 -8.26 -5.45 -25.33
CA ALA A 124 -8.04 -4.56 -26.47
C ALA A 124 -8.53 -3.11 -26.23
N ASP A 125 -8.93 -2.76 -24.99
CA ASP A 125 -9.38 -1.41 -24.65
C ASP A 125 -8.26 -0.38 -24.88
N SER A 126 -8.64 0.82 -25.34
CA SER A 126 -7.68 1.91 -25.55
C SER A 126 -7.05 2.44 -24.26
N SER A 127 -7.65 2.17 -23.11
CA SER A 127 -7.17 2.60 -21.79
C SER A 127 -6.33 1.51 -21.13
N LEU A 128 -5.07 1.82 -20.86
CA LEU A 128 -4.17 0.94 -20.11
C LEU A 128 -4.74 0.53 -18.73
N GLY A 129 -5.42 1.46 -18.04
CA GLY A 129 -6.05 1.18 -16.75
C GLY A 129 -7.18 0.15 -16.84
N VAL A 130 -7.96 0.16 -17.95
CA VAL A 130 -8.99 -0.85 -18.22
C VAL A 130 -8.35 -2.19 -18.49
N GLN A 131 -7.36 -2.26 -19.40
CA GLN A 131 -6.63 -3.49 -19.69
C GLN A 131 -6.04 -4.14 -18.43
N ILE A 132 -5.34 -3.37 -17.59
CA ILE A 132 -4.73 -3.87 -16.34
C ILE A 132 -5.78 -4.46 -15.40
N ASN A 133 -6.93 -3.80 -15.23
CA ASN A 133 -7.96 -4.30 -14.32
C ASN A 133 -8.72 -5.50 -14.90
N ALA A 134 -8.95 -5.54 -16.22
CA ALA A 134 -9.49 -6.71 -16.89
C ALA A 134 -8.58 -7.93 -16.71
N VAL A 135 -7.27 -7.79 -17.00
CA VAL A 135 -6.26 -8.85 -16.77
C VAL A 135 -6.29 -9.33 -15.32
N ARG A 136 -6.36 -8.38 -14.36
CA ARG A 136 -6.41 -8.73 -12.93
C ARG A 136 -7.62 -9.59 -12.59
N SER A 137 -8.80 -9.20 -13.05
CA SER A 137 -10.05 -9.92 -12.74
C SER A 137 -10.13 -11.27 -13.46
N ILE A 138 -9.61 -11.38 -14.69
CA ILE A 138 -9.47 -12.62 -15.44
C ILE A 138 -8.74 -13.71 -14.63
N GLY A 139 -7.76 -13.34 -13.80
CA GLY A 139 -7.07 -14.28 -12.93
C GLY A 139 -7.97 -15.11 -12.00
N SER A 140 -9.16 -14.62 -11.69
CA SER A 140 -10.15 -15.35 -10.89
C SER A 140 -10.98 -16.36 -11.68
N TYR A 141 -10.83 -16.43 -13.02
CA TYR A 141 -11.58 -17.31 -13.92
C TYR A 141 -10.73 -18.46 -14.45
N SER A 142 -9.79 -18.97 -13.66
CA SER A 142 -8.83 -20.01 -14.07
C SER A 142 -9.46 -21.34 -14.55
N GLN A 143 -10.71 -21.60 -14.21
CA GLN A 143 -11.46 -22.78 -14.71
C GLN A 143 -12.08 -22.56 -16.11
N ILE A 144 -12.09 -21.32 -16.59
CA ILE A 144 -12.78 -20.89 -17.82
C ILE A 144 -11.78 -20.32 -18.82
N VAL A 145 -10.86 -19.50 -18.34
CA VAL A 145 -9.87 -18.79 -19.17
C VAL A 145 -8.54 -19.52 -19.08
N ASN A 146 -7.97 -19.85 -20.22
CA ASN A 146 -6.63 -20.41 -20.27
C ASN A 146 -5.55 -19.30 -20.30
N GLN A 147 -4.32 -19.66 -19.96
CA GLN A 147 -3.18 -18.75 -19.93
C GLN A 147 -2.82 -18.16 -21.32
N GLU A 148 -3.14 -18.86 -22.41
CA GLU A 148 -2.80 -18.44 -23.78
C GLU A 148 -3.53 -17.16 -24.16
N SER A 149 -4.74 -16.94 -23.61
CA SER A 149 -5.55 -15.75 -23.84
C SER A 149 -4.84 -14.43 -23.45
N ILE A 150 -3.87 -14.49 -22.52
CA ILE A 150 -3.10 -13.32 -22.06
C ILE A 150 -1.61 -13.44 -22.38
N GLY A 151 -1.18 -14.51 -23.04
CA GLY A 151 0.24 -14.79 -23.31
C GLY A 151 0.97 -13.66 -24.05
N ALA A 152 0.33 -13.02 -25.03
CA ALA A 152 0.90 -11.92 -25.77
C ALA A 152 1.21 -10.70 -24.88
N LEU A 153 0.42 -10.47 -23.84
CA LEU A 153 0.57 -9.33 -22.91
C LEU A 153 1.79 -9.45 -21.99
N LEU A 154 2.38 -10.63 -21.85
CA LEU A 154 3.63 -10.83 -21.10
C LEU A 154 4.78 -10.01 -21.69
N ASN A 155 4.75 -9.75 -22.99
CA ASN A 155 5.75 -8.97 -23.73
C ASN A 155 5.28 -7.53 -24.03
N SER A 156 4.25 -7.04 -23.37
CA SER A 156 3.75 -5.69 -23.57
C SER A 156 4.87 -4.65 -23.34
N PRO A 157 4.96 -3.62 -24.20
CA PRO A 157 5.82 -2.48 -23.95
C PRO A 157 5.42 -1.73 -22.68
N GLU A 158 4.13 -1.76 -22.34
CA GLU A 158 3.56 -1.18 -21.14
C GLU A 158 3.94 -2.03 -19.90
N GLY A 159 4.93 -1.55 -19.13
CA GLY A 159 5.55 -2.31 -18.05
C GLY A 159 4.56 -2.83 -17.01
N ASN A 160 3.62 -2.00 -16.58
CA ASN A 160 2.63 -2.37 -15.59
C ASN A 160 1.61 -3.41 -16.10
N LEU A 161 1.29 -3.37 -17.41
CA LEU A 161 0.46 -4.40 -18.03
C LEU A 161 1.21 -5.74 -18.09
N ALA A 162 2.49 -5.72 -18.52
CA ALA A 162 3.30 -6.94 -18.54
C ALA A 162 3.46 -7.57 -17.15
N VAL A 163 3.68 -6.74 -16.10
CA VAL A 163 3.76 -7.21 -14.70
C VAL A 163 2.45 -7.83 -14.25
N GLN A 164 1.31 -7.13 -14.45
CA GLN A 164 -0.01 -7.66 -14.07
C GLN A 164 -0.34 -8.94 -14.86
N SER A 165 -0.02 -8.99 -16.15
CA SER A 165 -0.23 -10.18 -16.97
C SER A 165 0.59 -11.36 -16.50
N THR A 166 1.83 -11.12 -16.03
CA THR A 166 2.67 -12.18 -15.46
C THR A 166 2.07 -12.76 -14.18
N THR A 167 1.55 -11.92 -13.30
CA THR A 167 0.84 -12.35 -12.08
C THR A 167 -0.39 -13.19 -12.43
N THR A 168 -1.19 -12.71 -13.37
CA THR A 168 -2.41 -13.40 -13.81
C THR A 168 -2.09 -14.71 -14.54
N PHE A 169 -1.08 -14.72 -15.41
CA PHE A 169 -0.61 -15.91 -16.11
C PHE A 169 -0.20 -17.03 -15.14
N ALA A 170 0.53 -16.65 -14.09
CA ALA A 170 0.90 -17.59 -13.02
C ALA A 170 -0.33 -18.13 -12.25
N THR A 171 -1.37 -17.32 -12.10
CA THR A 171 -2.60 -17.71 -11.39
C THR A 171 -3.50 -18.61 -12.23
N LEU A 172 -3.61 -18.34 -13.53
CA LEU A 172 -4.38 -19.17 -14.45
C LEU A 172 -3.80 -20.58 -14.55
N GLY A 173 -2.48 -20.70 -14.48
CA GLY A 173 -1.78 -21.99 -14.59
C GLY A 173 -1.90 -22.60 -15.98
N GLY A 174 -1.33 -23.79 -16.16
CA GLY A 174 -1.38 -24.54 -17.41
C GLY A 174 -0.07 -25.25 -17.72
N PRO A 175 -0.03 -26.10 -18.75
CA PRO A 175 1.12 -26.97 -19.05
C PRO A 175 2.42 -26.21 -19.36
N SER A 176 2.33 -25.03 -19.99
CA SER A 176 3.50 -24.21 -20.34
C SER A 176 3.89 -23.19 -19.27
N SER A 177 3.11 -23.04 -18.18
CA SER A 177 3.34 -22.02 -17.15
C SER A 177 4.74 -22.06 -16.59
N GLY A 178 5.23 -23.22 -16.20
CA GLY A 178 6.54 -23.39 -15.58
C GLY A 178 7.68 -22.91 -16.47
N SER A 179 7.68 -23.26 -17.77
CA SER A 179 8.73 -22.84 -18.71
C SER A 179 8.72 -21.34 -18.98
N THR A 180 7.55 -20.76 -19.24
CA THR A 180 7.38 -19.34 -19.50
C THR A 180 7.76 -18.48 -18.29
N LEU A 181 7.28 -18.86 -17.10
CA LEU A 181 7.62 -18.16 -15.86
C LEU A 181 9.11 -18.26 -15.53
N TYR A 182 9.74 -19.42 -15.76
CA TYR A 182 11.19 -19.58 -15.58
C TYR A 182 11.97 -18.66 -16.53
N GLN A 183 11.58 -18.58 -17.78
CA GLN A 183 12.20 -17.68 -18.75
C GLN A 183 12.06 -16.22 -18.28
N LEU A 184 10.85 -15.77 -17.95
CA LEU A 184 10.63 -14.40 -17.47
C LEU A 184 11.42 -14.09 -16.18
N ALA A 185 11.45 -15.01 -15.22
CA ALA A 185 12.20 -14.85 -13.97
C ALA A 185 13.71 -14.68 -14.19
N THR A 186 14.25 -15.30 -15.24
CA THR A 186 15.69 -15.30 -15.52
C THR A 186 16.13 -14.24 -16.53
N THR A 187 15.27 -13.86 -17.49
CA THR A 187 15.67 -13.02 -18.61
C THR A 187 15.00 -11.66 -18.71
N SER A 188 13.84 -11.44 -18.06
CA SER A 188 13.17 -10.14 -18.14
C SER A 188 14.09 -9.01 -17.61
N ARG A 189 14.11 -7.88 -18.31
CA ARG A 189 14.83 -6.70 -17.88
C ARG A 189 14.15 -5.96 -16.73
N ARG A 190 12.81 -6.12 -16.58
CA ARG A 190 12.03 -5.46 -15.54
C ARG A 190 12.09 -6.28 -14.25
N PHE A 191 12.62 -5.69 -13.18
CA PHE A 191 12.71 -6.36 -11.88
C PHE A 191 11.34 -6.84 -11.38
N ALA A 192 10.31 -5.99 -11.49
CA ALA A 192 8.94 -6.34 -11.07
C ALA A 192 8.43 -7.61 -11.78
N GLN A 193 8.59 -7.68 -13.09
CA GLN A 193 8.16 -8.84 -13.87
C GLN A 193 8.95 -10.11 -13.52
N ARG A 194 10.27 -9.98 -13.35
CA ARG A 194 11.10 -11.10 -12.88
C ARG A 194 10.60 -11.66 -11.56
N ARG A 195 10.32 -10.74 -10.60
CA ARG A 195 9.86 -11.11 -9.26
C ARG A 195 8.50 -11.83 -9.32
N GLU A 196 7.53 -11.29 -10.04
CA GLU A 196 6.20 -11.91 -10.17
C GLU A 196 6.29 -13.27 -10.86
N ALA A 197 7.10 -13.40 -11.90
CA ALA A 197 7.34 -14.67 -12.56
C ALA A 197 8.01 -15.70 -11.62
N PHE A 198 8.98 -15.27 -10.82
CA PHE A 198 9.66 -16.12 -9.85
C PHE A 198 8.72 -16.61 -8.75
N LEU A 199 7.89 -15.74 -8.17
CA LEU A 199 6.90 -16.11 -7.16
C LEU A 199 5.81 -17.01 -7.77
N GLY A 200 5.44 -16.76 -9.02
CA GLY A 200 4.54 -17.63 -9.78
C GLY A 200 5.07 -19.05 -9.96
N LEU A 201 6.38 -19.20 -10.19
CA LEU A 201 7.03 -20.53 -10.28
C LEU A 201 6.87 -21.35 -9.01
N ALA A 202 6.91 -20.74 -7.83
CA ALA A 202 6.76 -21.46 -6.57
C ALA A 202 5.43 -22.24 -6.52
N ARG A 203 4.40 -21.71 -7.18
CA ARG A 203 3.06 -22.35 -7.26
C ARG A 203 2.90 -23.26 -8.47
N ALA A 204 3.48 -22.89 -9.61
CA ALA A 204 3.26 -23.56 -10.89
C ALA A 204 4.25 -24.71 -11.16
N ASP A 205 5.50 -24.59 -10.72
CA ASP A 205 6.57 -25.57 -11.01
C ASP A 205 7.67 -25.50 -9.94
N SER A 206 7.51 -26.28 -8.89
CA SER A 206 8.45 -26.32 -7.77
C SER A 206 9.88 -26.75 -8.17
N THR A 207 10.03 -27.54 -9.23
CA THR A 207 11.35 -27.99 -9.71
C THR A 207 12.12 -26.83 -10.35
N ARG A 208 11.49 -26.11 -11.28
CA ARG A 208 12.09 -24.91 -11.88
C ARG A 208 12.25 -23.79 -10.86
N PHE A 209 11.32 -23.67 -9.92
CA PHE A 209 11.46 -22.74 -8.80
C PHE A 209 12.73 -23.00 -8.00
N ARG A 210 12.98 -24.24 -7.51
CA ARG A 210 14.17 -24.58 -6.72
C ARG A 210 15.46 -24.22 -7.47
N ARG A 211 15.51 -24.47 -8.78
CA ARG A 211 16.65 -24.09 -9.62
C ARG A 211 16.85 -22.57 -9.66
N ALA A 212 15.79 -21.82 -9.88
CA ALA A 212 15.84 -20.35 -9.88
C ALA A 212 16.16 -19.79 -8.49
N ALA A 213 15.59 -20.37 -7.43
CA ALA A 213 15.79 -19.94 -6.04
C ALA A 213 17.25 -20.06 -5.60
N SER A 214 17.96 -21.10 -6.01
CA SER A 214 19.40 -21.26 -5.75
C SER A 214 20.22 -20.13 -6.39
N LEU A 215 19.90 -19.76 -7.64
CA LEU A 215 20.55 -18.64 -8.34
C LEU A 215 20.22 -17.29 -7.67
N TRP A 216 18.99 -17.09 -7.27
CA TRP A 216 18.55 -15.85 -6.64
C TRP A 216 19.11 -15.67 -5.24
N ALA A 217 19.17 -16.75 -4.44
CA ALA A 217 19.79 -16.73 -3.10
C ALA A 217 21.29 -16.37 -3.13
N ALA A 218 21.99 -16.65 -4.22
CA ALA A 218 23.40 -16.28 -4.41
C ALA A 218 23.60 -14.88 -5.03
N SER A 219 22.53 -14.15 -5.35
CA SER A 219 22.61 -12.86 -6.05
C SER A 219 23.29 -11.77 -5.20
N PRO A 220 24.08 -10.86 -5.79
CA PRO A 220 24.54 -9.66 -5.11
C PRO A 220 23.40 -8.70 -4.76
N ASP A 221 22.29 -8.72 -5.51
CA ASP A 221 21.12 -7.89 -5.24
C ASP A 221 20.26 -8.50 -4.12
N TRP A 222 20.17 -7.80 -2.98
CA TRP A 222 19.38 -8.22 -1.83
C TRP A 222 17.90 -8.48 -2.17
N ARG A 223 17.34 -7.75 -3.15
CA ARG A 223 15.93 -7.88 -3.54
C ARG A 223 15.63 -9.25 -4.13
N LEU A 224 16.58 -9.81 -4.91
CA LEU A 224 16.45 -11.17 -5.43
C LEU A 224 16.60 -12.21 -4.32
N ARG A 225 17.53 -12.00 -3.37
CA ARG A 225 17.67 -12.90 -2.22
C ARG A 225 16.43 -12.86 -1.31
N ALA A 226 15.86 -11.66 -1.08
CA ALA A 226 14.61 -11.52 -0.32
C ALA A 226 13.42 -12.20 -1.03
N ALA A 227 13.31 -12.05 -2.36
CA ALA A 227 12.30 -12.75 -3.14
C ALA A 227 12.50 -14.27 -3.14
N ALA A 228 13.75 -14.75 -3.10
CA ALA A 228 14.03 -16.18 -2.91
C ALA A 228 13.49 -16.68 -1.56
N ALA A 229 13.69 -15.92 -0.49
CA ALA A 229 13.14 -16.25 0.83
C ALA A 229 11.59 -16.28 0.78
N GLU A 230 10.97 -15.28 0.21
CA GLU A 230 9.51 -15.18 0.04
C GLU A 230 8.96 -16.37 -0.76
N GLY A 231 9.60 -16.70 -1.87
CA GLY A 231 9.19 -17.83 -2.71
C GLY A 231 9.25 -19.19 -1.98
N TRP A 232 10.26 -19.42 -1.15
CA TRP A 232 10.31 -20.60 -0.28
C TRP A 232 9.14 -20.65 0.69
N GLY A 233 8.68 -19.49 1.18
CA GLY A 233 7.50 -19.39 2.05
C GLY A 233 6.18 -19.78 1.39
N LEU A 234 6.10 -19.74 0.05
CA LEU A 234 4.91 -20.12 -0.72
C LEU A 234 4.78 -21.63 -0.90
N LEU A 235 5.84 -22.40 -0.62
CA LEU A 235 5.82 -23.85 -0.71
C LEU A 235 5.28 -24.49 0.58
N GLY A 236 4.94 -25.78 0.48
CA GLY A 236 4.51 -26.56 1.63
C GLY A 236 5.57 -26.64 2.74
N THR A 237 5.17 -27.09 3.92
CA THR A 237 5.99 -27.07 5.14
C THR A 237 7.35 -27.74 4.99
N GLY A 238 7.46 -28.84 4.25
CA GLY A 238 8.74 -29.54 4.04
C GLY A 238 9.77 -28.75 3.25
N ASP A 239 9.34 -28.07 2.19
CA ASP A 239 10.22 -27.31 1.30
C ASP A 239 10.57 -25.91 1.85
N ARG A 240 9.68 -25.31 2.62
CA ARG A 240 9.87 -23.98 3.22
C ARG A 240 11.21 -23.86 3.96
N TYR A 241 11.63 -24.95 4.62
CA TYR A 241 12.86 -24.97 5.40
C TYR A 241 14.15 -24.92 4.55
N GLN A 242 14.08 -25.14 3.25
CA GLN A 242 15.25 -24.98 2.38
C GLN A 242 15.72 -23.52 2.30
N GLY A 243 14.83 -22.54 2.55
CA GLY A 243 15.19 -21.13 2.67
C GLY A 243 15.85 -20.70 3.98
N ARG A 244 16.10 -21.62 4.95
CA ARG A 244 16.66 -21.29 6.28
C ARG A 244 18.04 -20.66 6.26
N SER A 245 18.86 -20.95 5.27
CA SER A 245 20.19 -20.33 5.13
C SER A 245 20.11 -18.80 5.04
N LEU A 246 19.01 -18.27 4.48
CA LEU A 246 18.78 -16.84 4.36
C LEU A 246 18.48 -16.14 5.69
N LEU A 247 18.19 -16.86 6.77
CA LEU A 247 18.13 -16.33 8.14
C LEU A 247 19.49 -15.82 8.66
N ASN A 248 20.58 -16.14 7.97
CA ASN A 248 21.93 -15.68 8.28
C ASN A 248 22.49 -14.76 7.18
N ASP A 249 21.63 -14.20 6.33
CA ASP A 249 22.06 -13.27 5.27
C ASP A 249 22.70 -12.02 5.89
N ARG A 250 23.64 -11.42 5.16
CA ARG A 250 24.31 -10.18 5.57
C ARG A 250 23.39 -8.95 5.54
N ASP A 251 22.28 -9.02 4.84
CA ASP A 251 21.30 -7.93 4.70
C ASP A 251 20.06 -8.22 5.55
N GLY A 252 19.77 -7.36 6.53
CA GLY A 252 18.64 -7.53 7.44
C GLY A 252 17.28 -7.64 6.74
N ARG A 253 17.12 -7.04 5.55
CA ARG A 253 15.88 -7.15 4.76
C ARG A 253 15.65 -8.56 4.26
N VAL A 254 16.72 -9.27 3.90
CA VAL A 254 16.66 -10.68 3.51
C VAL A 254 16.36 -11.57 4.72
N VAL A 255 17.00 -11.28 5.87
CA VAL A 255 16.74 -12.00 7.12
C VAL A 255 15.29 -11.84 7.56
N ALA A 256 14.73 -10.62 7.49
CA ALA A 256 13.33 -10.35 7.81
C ALA A 256 12.39 -11.13 6.88
N ALA A 257 12.62 -11.07 5.56
CA ALA A 257 11.83 -11.82 4.58
C ALA A 257 11.90 -13.34 4.82
N ALA A 258 13.08 -13.87 5.13
CA ALA A 258 13.27 -15.28 5.44
C ALA A 258 12.53 -15.68 6.72
N LEU A 259 12.56 -14.85 7.75
CA LEU A 259 11.88 -15.11 9.01
C LEU A 259 10.36 -15.11 8.85
N VAL A 260 9.81 -14.14 8.09
CA VAL A 260 8.39 -14.12 7.71
C VAL A 260 8.03 -15.39 6.93
N ALA A 261 8.82 -15.76 5.93
CA ALA A 261 8.59 -16.95 5.12
C ALA A 261 8.54 -18.24 5.96
N GLN A 262 9.44 -18.37 6.95
CA GLN A 262 9.49 -19.52 7.85
C GLN A 262 8.31 -19.56 8.84
N SER A 263 7.71 -18.42 9.18
CA SER A 263 6.62 -18.32 10.16
C SER A 263 5.22 -18.55 9.57
N GLY A 264 5.11 -18.75 8.28
CA GLY A 264 3.82 -18.98 7.61
C GLY A 264 3.18 -20.32 8.03
N GLY A 265 1.82 -20.39 7.95
CA GLY A 265 1.02 -21.55 8.36
C GLY A 265 0.44 -21.39 9.76
N ASP A 266 -0.40 -22.38 10.17
CA ASP A 266 -1.19 -22.32 11.40
C ASP A 266 -0.32 -22.48 12.66
N ALA A 267 0.78 -23.24 12.56
CA ALA A 267 1.71 -23.47 13.67
C ALA A 267 3.13 -23.02 13.29
N VAL A 268 3.80 -22.35 14.22
CA VAL A 268 5.20 -21.97 14.10
C VAL A 268 6.07 -23.12 14.61
N SER A 269 7.03 -23.59 13.81
CA SER A 269 7.92 -24.69 14.23
C SER A 269 8.91 -24.25 15.31
N ASP A 270 9.36 -25.20 16.16
CA ASP A 270 10.38 -24.97 17.17
C ASP A 270 11.66 -24.35 16.60
N GLY A 271 12.05 -24.78 15.42
CA GLY A 271 13.23 -24.22 14.74
C GLY A 271 13.05 -22.76 14.32
N THR A 272 11.83 -22.35 13.96
CA THR A 272 11.49 -20.94 13.66
C THR A 272 11.42 -20.13 14.95
N LEU A 273 10.85 -20.69 16.02
CA LEU A 273 10.84 -20.07 17.36
C LEU A 273 12.26 -19.85 17.88
N GLY A 274 13.14 -20.86 17.78
CA GLY A 274 14.55 -20.73 18.13
C GLY A 274 15.28 -19.66 17.32
N ALA A 275 14.97 -19.53 16.03
CA ALA A 275 15.50 -18.44 15.19
C ALA A 275 14.97 -17.07 15.64
N ALA A 276 13.67 -16.93 15.90
CA ALA A 276 13.06 -15.70 16.39
C ALA A 276 13.69 -15.25 17.72
N ARG A 277 13.86 -16.15 18.68
CA ARG A 277 14.54 -15.87 19.97
C ARG A 277 15.95 -15.32 19.77
N ARG A 278 16.73 -15.92 18.90
CA ARG A 278 18.08 -15.45 18.57
C ARG A 278 18.05 -14.07 17.89
N LEU A 279 17.12 -13.85 16.96
CA LEU A 279 17.02 -12.65 16.15
C LEU A 279 16.41 -11.44 16.88
N LEU A 280 15.87 -11.59 18.10
CA LEU A 280 15.58 -10.46 18.99
C LEU A 280 16.82 -9.59 19.28
N GLY A 281 18.01 -10.13 19.15
CA GLY A 281 19.28 -9.41 19.29
C GLY A 281 19.84 -8.82 18.00
N HIS A 282 19.17 -8.97 16.86
CA HIS A 282 19.69 -8.54 15.55
C HIS A 282 19.92 -7.03 15.47
N PRO A 283 20.96 -6.52 14.74
CA PRO A 283 21.19 -5.09 14.58
C PRO A 283 20.03 -4.36 13.87
N ASP A 284 19.40 -4.99 12.88
CA ASP A 284 18.30 -4.42 12.12
C ASP A 284 16.99 -4.43 12.93
N ALA A 285 16.32 -3.26 13.03
CA ALA A 285 15.10 -3.10 13.79
C ALA A 285 13.92 -3.90 13.21
N VAL A 286 13.81 -4.00 11.87
CA VAL A 286 12.73 -4.75 11.21
C VAL A 286 12.86 -6.25 11.50
N VAL A 287 14.07 -6.77 11.53
CA VAL A 287 14.31 -8.18 11.93
C VAL A 287 13.86 -8.43 13.37
N ARG A 288 14.15 -7.51 14.29
CA ARG A 288 13.70 -7.62 15.69
C ARG A 288 12.19 -7.51 15.82
N SER A 289 11.57 -6.63 15.04
CA SER A 289 10.10 -6.49 14.96
C SER A 289 9.46 -7.82 14.56
N VAL A 290 9.85 -8.38 13.41
CA VAL A 290 9.33 -9.66 12.92
C VAL A 290 9.56 -10.80 13.93
N ALA A 291 10.73 -10.82 14.56
CA ALA A 291 11.05 -11.85 15.59
C ALA A 291 10.09 -11.75 16.79
N ALA A 292 9.83 -10.55 17.29
CA ALA A 292 8.88 -10.31 18.38
C ALA A 292 7.44 -10.67 17.99
N ASP A 293 7.00 -10.31 16.77
CA ASP A 293 5.66 -10.64 16.27
C ASP A 293 5.44 -12.15 16.17
N ILE A 294 6.47 -12.91 15.81
CA ILE A 294 6.40 -14.38 15.79
C ILE A 294 6.24 -14.94 17.20
N LEU A 295 7.00 -14.43 18.17
CA LEU A 295 6.94 -14.89 19.56
C LEU A 295 5.60 -14.50 20.22
N SER A 296 5.00 -13.39 19.83
CA SER A 296 3.68 -12.97 20.32
C SER A 296 2.57 -13.99 20.01
N ARG A 297 2.72 -14.79 18.95
CA ARG A 297 1.72 -15.81 18.55
C ARG A 297 1.68 -17.01 19.52
N ILE A 298 2.77 -17.22 20.27
CA ILE A 298 2.92 -18.37 21.20
C ILE A 298 2.71 -17.94 22.64
N SER A 299 3.04 -16.68 22.97
CA SER A 299 2.90 -16.11 24.32
C SER A 299 3.61 -16.93 25.43
N ASP A 300 4.83 -17.45 25.12
CA ASP A 300 5.62 -18.22 26.09
C ASP A 300 6.25 -17.27 27.14
N PRO A 301 5.94 -17.44 28.46
CA PRO A 301 6.55 -16.64 29.52
C PRO A 301 8.09 -16.70 29.55
N GLY A 302 8.71 -17.77 29.07
CA GLY A 302 10.15 -17.92 28.95
C GLY A 302 10.83 -16.90 28.03
N ASP A 303 10.06 -16.29 27.12
CA ASP A 303 10.54 -15.29 26.16
C ASP A 303 10.64 -13.87 26.75
N LEU A 304 9.98 -13.58 27.90
CA LEU A 304 9.93 -12.27 28.54
C LEU A 304 11.29 -11.59 28.70
N PRO A 305 12.33 -12.24 29.26
CA PRO A 305 13.63 -11.58 29.43
C PRO A 305 14.26 -11.14 28.11
N GLY A 306 14.06 -11.92 27.04
CA GLY A 306 14.53 -11.60 25.70
C GLY A 306 13.78 -10.41 25.09
N LEU A 307 12.46 -10.41 25.19
CA LEU A 307 11.58 -9.36 24.70
C LEU A 307 11.79 -8.02 25.41
N ILE A 308 11.98 -8.04 26.75
CA ILE A 308 12.29 -6.83 27.52
C ILE A 308 13.62 -6.21 27.08
N ARG A 309 14.64 -7.03 26.86
CA ARG A 309 15.93 -6.54 26.32
C ARG A 309 15.76 -5.97 24.92
N ALA A 310 14.98 -6.62 24.05
CA ALA A 310 14.69 -6.15 22.70
C ALA A 310 13.95 -4.81 22.72
N TYR A 311 12.93 -4.66 23.56
CA TYR A 311 12.22 -3.41 23.77
C TYR A 311 13.16 -2.26 24.20
N ARG A 312 13.95 -2.47 25.25
CA ARG A 312 14.90 -1.44 25.74
C ARG A 312 15.90 -1.01 24.69
N ARG A 313 16.34 -1.95 23.86
CA ARG A 313 17.21 -1.65 22.72
C ARG A 313 16.45 -0.83 21.66
N ALA A 314 15.22 -1.21 21.36
CA ALA A 314 14.39 -0.59 20.34
C ALA A 314 14.03 0.88 20.62
N LEU A 315 14.07 1.31 21.88
CA LEU A 315 13.93 2.73 22.26
C LEU A 315 15.06 3.63 21.69
N ARG A 316 16.09 3.06 21.07
CA ARG A 316 17.19 3.80 20.41
C ARG A 316 17.10 3.75 18.89
N ASP A 317 16.14 3.01 18.35
CA ASP A 317 15.97 2.89 16.91
C ASP A 317 15.36 4.16 16.32
N SER A 318 15.59 4.40 15.04
CA SER A 318 14.98 5.51 14.29
C SER A 318 13.54 5.23 13.86
N ILE A 319 13.09 3.97 13.97
CA ILE A 319 11.73 3.52 13.64
C ILE A 319 11.11 2.81 14.85
N PRO A 320 9.80 2.94 15.10
CA PRO A 320 9.16 2.43 16.31
C PRO A 320 8.84 0.93 16.26
N ASP A 321 8.94 0.30 15.11
CA ASP A 321 8.42 -1.04 14.82
C ASP A 321 8.89 -2.09 15.81
N ALA A 322 10.22 -2.18 16.06
CA ALA A 322 10.76 -3.16 16.99
C ALA A 322 10.29 -2.94 18.44
N ALA A 323 10.05 -1.68 18.83
CA ALA A 323 9.55 -1.37 20.17
C ALA A 323 8.08 -1.76 20.33
N THR A 324 7.25 -1.43 19.35
CA THR A 324 5.80 -1.74 19.37
C THR A 324 5.56 -3.24 19.25
N SER A 325 6.31 -3.96 18.40
CA SER A 325 6.22 -5.43 18.31
C SER A 325 6.67 -6.13 19.59
N ALA A 326 7.78 -5.66 20.20
CA ALA A 326 8.23 -6.21 21.48
C ALA A 326 7.20 -5.96 22.59
N LEU A 327 6.61 -4.75 22.68
CA LEU A 327 5.52 -4.46 23.61
C LEU A 327 4.29 -5.33 23.36
N GLY A 328 3.92 -5.55 22.10
CA GLY A 328 2.81 -6.43 21.72
C GLY A 328 3.02 -7.87 22.21
N ALA A 329 4.23 -8.41 22.01
CA ALA A 329 4.59 -9.74 22.48
C ALA A 329 4.61 -9.84 24.02
N ILE A 330 5.14 -8.83 24.70
CA ILE A 330 5.14 -8.76 26.16
C ILE A 330 3.70 -8.70 26.69
N LYS A 331 2.85 -7.87 26.06
CA LYS A 331 1.44 -7.78 26.41
C LYS A 331 0.72 -9.14 26.27
N SER A 332 0.91 -9.81 25.13
CA SER A 332 0.30 -11.14 24.91
C SER A 332 0.65 -12.13 26.01
N ILE A 333 1.92 -12.12 26.47
CA ILE A 333 2.37 -12.95 27.60
C ILE A 333 1.74 -12.48 28.93
N SER A 334 1.67 -11.16 29.16
CA SER A 334 1.12 -10.60 30.40
C SER A 334 -0.38 -10.86 30.57
N ASP A 335 -1.11 -10.98 29.46
CA ASP A 335 -2.53 -11.25 29.47
C ASP A 335 -2.86 -12.68 29.94
N VAL A 336 -1.87 -13.57 29.96
CA VAL A 336 -2.01 -14.96 30.45
C VAL A 336 -2.04 -15.02 32.00
N SER A 337 -1.41 -14.05 32.72
CA SER A 337 -1.29 -14.09 34.18
C SER A 337 -1.27 -12.69 34.80
N GLU A 338 -2.16 -12.47 35.77
CA GLU A 338 -2.26 -11.20 36.50
C GLU A 338 -0.99 -10.93 37.35
N SER A 339 -0.37 -11.96 37.93
CA SER A 339 0.88 -11.84 38.69
C SER A 339 2.07 -11.42 37.80
N LEU A 340 2.11 -11.90 36.56
CA LEU A 340 3.10 -11.45 35.56
C LEU A 340 2.86 -9.99 35.16
N ARG A 341 1.61 -9.59 34.99
CA ARG A 341 1.22 -8.20 34.66
C ARG A 341 1.74 -7.23 35.74
N ALA A 342 1.46 -7.48 37.01
CA ALA A 342 1.89 -6.62 38.11
C ALA A 342 3.43 -6.49 38.19
N ARG A 343 4.17 -7.55 37.90
CA ARG A 343 5.66 -7.51 37.86
C ARG A 343 6.19 -6.70 36.68
N LEU A 344 5.55 -6.80 35.53
CA LEU A 344 5.93 -6.10 34.32
C LEU A 344 5.70 -4.60 34.45
N ASP A 345 4.59 -4.17 35.04
CA ASP A 345 4.28 -2.76 35.24
C ASP A 345 5.38 -2.05 36.01
N ALA A 346 5.92 -2.67 37.09
CA ALA A 346 7.02 -2.10 37.86
C ALA A 346 8.35 -1.99 37.05
N GLU A 347 8.59 -2.88 36.11
CA GLU A 347 9.79 -2.86 35.27
C GLU A 347 9.68 -1.83 34.12
N PHE A 348 8.51 -1.70 33.52
CA PHE A 348 8.26 -0.78 32.41
C PHE A 348 8.25 0.70 32.83
N VAL A 349 7.93 1.01 34.08
CA VAL A 349 8.07 2.39 34.61
C VAL A 349 9.50 2.89 34.44
N ARG A 350 10.50 2.01 34.51
CA ARG A 350 11.93 2.36 34.30
C ARG A 350 12.33 2.47 32.83
N ALA A 351 11.58 1.86 31.93
CA ALA A 351 11.83 1.83 30.48
C ALA A 351 10.82 2.67 29.70
N THR A 352 10.39 3.79 30.27
CA THR A 352 9.41 4.70 29.68
C THR A 352 9.96 5.34 28.40
N PRO A 353 9.22 5.32 27.27
CA PRO A 353 9.60 6.03 26.07
C PRO A 353 9.71 7.53 26.32
N ARG A 354 10.59 8.21 25.58
CA ARG A 354 10.69 9.68 25.65
C ARG A 354 9.37 10.29 25.17
N PRO A 355 9.05 11.52 25.58
CA PRO A 355 7.88 12.24 25.07
C PRO A 355 7.86 12.35 23.53
N SER A 356 9.04 12.46 22.91
CA SER A 356 9.23 12.49 21.45
C SER A 356 8.96 11.15 20.73
N GLU A 357 8.89 10.06 21.47
CA GLU A 357 8.56 8.72 20.91
C GLU A 357 7.05 8.53 20.84
N TYR A 358 6.41 9.43 20.13
CA TYR A 358 4.98 9.57 19.99
C TYR A 358 4.28 8.27 19.58
N LEU A 359 4.81 7.55 18.59
CA LEU A 359 4.16 6.36 18.05
C LEU A 359 4.14 5.20 19.05
N ILE A 360 5.20 5.03 19.83
CA ILE A 360 5.26 3.98 20.88
C ILE A 360 4.24 4.31 21.99
N ARG A 361 4.17 5.57 22.41
CA ARG A 361 3.23 6.02 23.43
C ARG A 361 1.79 5.90 22.97
N ARG A 362 1.52 6.30 21.74
CA ARG A 362 0.21 6.16 21.13
C ARG A 362 -0.22 4.70 21.03
N TRP A 363 0.68 3.81 20.61
CA TRP A 363 0.44 2.37 20.59
C TRP A 363 0.00 1.88 21.97
N ALA A 364 0.70 2.33 23.05
CA ALA A 364 0.34 1.94 24.41
C ALA A 364 -1.06 2.45 24.82
N VAL A 365 -1.42 3.69 24.49
CA VAL A 365 -2.78 4.22 24.74
C VAL A 365 -3.85 3.37 24.07
N GLU A 366 -3.60 2.92 22.84
CA GLU A 366 -4.56 2.15 22.06
C GLU A 366 -4.61 0.68 22.45
N GLN A 367 -3.46 0.07 22.76
CA GLN A 367 -3.34 -1.38 22.92
C GLN A 367 -3.12 -1.82 24.39
N TRP A 368 -2.55 -0.95 25.22
CA TRP A 368 -2.24 -1.26 26.62
C TRP A 368 -2.48 -0.04 27.54
N PRO A 369 -3.75 0.38 27.73
CA PRO A 369 -4.09 1.60 28.48
C PRO A 369 -3.49 1.64 29.90
N ALA A 370 -3.52 0.53 30.64
CA ALA A 370 -2.99 0.45 31.99
C ALA A 370 -1.48 0.76 32.07
N LEU A 371 -0.70 0.38 31.04
CA LEU A 371 0.70 0.78 30.92
C LEU A 371 0.83 2.27 30.55
N ALA A 372 0.00 2.74 29.64
CA ALA A 372 0.02 4.12 29.18
C ALA A 372 -0.27 5.13 30.31
N GLU A 373 -1.16 4.77 31.26
CA GLU A 373 -1.47 5.59 32.43
C GLU A 373 -0.26 5.83 33.34
N GLN A 374 0.68 4.89 33.38
CA GLN A 374 1.94 5.02 34.14
C GLN A 374 2.96 5.93 33.42
N TRP A 375 2.79 6.15 32.14
CA TRP A 375 3.62 7.03 31.36
C TRP A 375 3.03 8.44 31.37
N ARG A 376 3.86 9.44 31.05
CA ARG A 376 3.35 10.80 30.87
C ARG A 376 2.39 10.87 29.68
N PRO A 377 1.43 11.81 29.66
CA PRO A 377 0.50 11.96 28.54
C PRO A 377 1.20 11.97 27.18
N VAL A 378 0.52 11.42 26.17
CA VAL A 378 0.96 11.51 24.78
C VAL A 378 0.95 12.98 24.37
N LEU A 379 2.11 13.49 24.01
CA LEU A 379 2.20 14.83 23.42
C LEU A 379 1.94 14.72 21.91
N PRO A 380 1.33 15.73 21.30
CA PRO A 380 1.25 15.81 19.85
C PRO A 380 2.65 15.69 19.22
N VAL A 381 2.70 15.22 17.97
CA VAL A 381 3.96 15.21 17.23
C VAL A 381 4.62 16.58 17.35
N GLU A 382 5.71 16.65 18.11
CA GLU A 382 6.52 17.85 18.21
C GLU A 382 7.37 17.92 16.95
N SER A 383 7.10 18.88 16.10
CA SER A 383 8.15 19.28 15.19
C SER A 383 9.24 19.95 16.05
N ALA A 384 10.47 19.54 15.89
CA ALA A 384 11.62 20.21 16.52
C ALA A 384 11.80 21.67 16.03
N HIS A 385 10.81 22.21 15.35
CA HIS A 385 10.82 23.52 14.71
C HIS A 385 10.50 24.61 15.71
N ARG A 386 11.38 25.59 15.76
CA ARG A 386 11.15 26.82 16.53
C ARG A 386 10.02 27.66 15.91
N PRO A 387 9.30 28.50 16.68
CA PRO A 387 8.23 29.35 16.15
C PRO A 387 8.62 30.16 14.91
N ALA A 388 9.87 30.62 14.84
CA ALA A 388 10.40 31.36 13.68
C ALA A 388 10.33 30.55 12.36
N LEU A 389 10.48 29.22 12.41
CA LEU A 389 10.36 28.39 11.22
C LEU A 389 8.91 28.26 10.75
N TYR A 390 7.96 28.10 11.66
CA TYR A 390 6.54 28.12 11.31
C TYR A 390 6.12 29.46 10.67
N GLN A 391 6.65 30.58 11.19
CA GLN A 391 6.43 31.90 10.58
C GLN A 391 7.04 31.96 9.17
N ALA A 392 8.24 31.40 8.98
CA ALA A 392 8.89 31.36 7.66
C ALA A 392 8.08 30.51 6.67
N ILE A 393 7.60 29.34 7.09
CA ILE A 393 6.73 28.46 6.29
C ILE A 393 5.42 29.17 5.93
N ALA A 394 4.78 29.82 6.90
CA ALA A 394 3.55 30.58 6.67
C ALA A 394 3.76 31.73 5.67
N ARG A 395 4.84 32.52 5.83
CA ARG A 395 5.20 33.59 4.88
C ARG A 395 5.40 33.03 3.48
N ARG A 396 6.11 31.90 3.35
CA ARG A 396 6.42 31.29 2.06
C ARG A 396 5.19 30.77 1.32
N PHE A 397 4.29 30.07 2.02
CA PHE A 397 3.21 29.34 1.36
C PHE A 397 1.83 29.97 1.55
N LEU A 398 1.59 30.73 2.59
CA LEU A 398 0.27 31.31 2.88
C LEU A 398 0.19 32.79 2.54
N LEU A 399 1.28 33.54 2.72
CA LEU A 399 1.31 34.99 2.56
C LEU A 399 2.04 35.46 1.30
N ALA A 400 2.86 34.61 0.67
CA ALA A 400 3.56 34.97 -0.55
C ALA A 400 2.61 35.17 -1.74
N ASP A 401 3.09 35.85 -2.77
CA ASP A 401 2.42 35.93 -4.06
C ASP A 401 2.29 34.54 -4.74
N SER A 402 1.55 34.45 -5.82
CA SER A 402 1.21 33.16 -6.45
C SER A 402 2.42 32.31 -6.87
N SER A 403 3.57 32.93 -7.16
CA SER A 403 4.75 32.22 -7.66
C SER A 403 5.47 31.39 -6.58
N GLY A 404 5.45 31.83 -5.32
CA GLY A 404 6.09 31.12 -4.19
C GLY A 404 5.21 30.03 -3.56
N ARG A 405 3.90 30.07 -3.78
CA ARG A 405 2.93 29.17 -3.13
C ARG A 405 2.91 27.75 -3.70
N TYR A 406 3.25 27.60 -4.98
CA TYR A 406 3.18 26.35 -5.72
C TYR A 406 4.55 25.97 -6.29
N PRO A 407 5.52 25.64 -5.42
CA PRO A 407 6.85 25.27 -5.88
C PRO A 407 6.80 24.03 -6.77
N ARG A 408 7.74 23.94 -7.71
CA ARG A 408 7.86 22.80 -8.62
C ARG A 408 9.12 22.02 -8.38
N VAL A 409 9.03 20.71 -8.56
CA VAL A 409 10.18 19.80 -8.53
C VAL A 409 10.17 18.92 -9.76
N ARG A 410 11.36 18.49 -10.16
CA ARG A 410 11.59 17.58 -11.27
C ARG A 410 12.18 16.28 -10.78
N ILE A 411 11.53 15.18 -11.12
CA ILE A 411 12.02 13.82 -10.90
C ILE A 411 12.69 13.35 -12.18
N ARG A 412 13.92 12.83 -12.10
CA ARG A 412 14.60 12.11 -13.16
C ARG A 412 14.57 10.62 -12.85
N THR A 413 14.04 9.83 -13.77
CA THR A 413 14.04 8.37 -13.73
C THR A 413 15.02 7.84 -14.77
N GLY A 414 15.50 6.60 -14.63
CA GLY A 414 16.66 6.05 -15.34
C GLY A 414 16.65 6.08 -16.87
N ALA A 415 15.51 6.11 -17.54
CA ALA A 415 15.46 6.02 -19.01
C ALA A 415 14.37 6.89 -19.65
N GLY A 416 13.57 7.58 -18.84
CA GLY A 416 12.40 8.32 -19.32
C GLY A 416 12.62 9.84 -19.38
N ARG A 417 11.62 10.53 -19.92
CA ARG A 417 11.51 11.98 -19.78
C ARG A 417 11.29 12.32 -18.31
N PRO A 418 11.66 13.53 -17.86
CA PRO A 418 11.44 13.92 -16.48
C PRO A 418 9.96 14.07 -16.16
N ILE A 419 9.60 13.74 -14.91
CA ILE A 419 8.27 13.97 -14.34
C ILE A 419 8.35 15.26 -13.54
N ASP A 420 7.48 16.23 -13.84
CA ASP A 420 7.40 17.49 -13.11
C ASP A 420 6.19 17.48 -12.17
N LEU A 421 6.44 17.81 -10.91
CA LEU A 421 5.40 17.96 -9.88
C LEU A 421 5.21 19.44 -9.56
N GLU A 422 3.97 19.84 -9.33
CA GLU A 422 3.58 21.10 -8.69
C GLU A 422 3.11 20.79 -7.27
N LEU A 423 3.68 21.45 -6.28
CA LEU A 423 3.40 21.20 -4.87
C LEU A 423 2.40 22.23 -4.32
N PHE A 424 1.49 21.79 -3.47
CA PHE A 424 0.38 22.60 -2.96
C PHE A 424 0.73 23.20 -1.58
N GLY A 425 1.66 24.17 -1.57
CA GLY A 425 2.11 24.83 -0.35
C GLY A 425 0.98 25.41 0.52
N PRO A 426 -0.05 26.08 -0.05
CA PRO A 426 -1.16 26.59 0.74
C PRO A 426 -2.04 25.51 1.40
N ASP A 427 -2.13 24.33 0.83
CA ASP A 427 -2.99 23.25 1.31
C ASP A 427 -2.27 22.32 2.32
N ALA A 428 -0.93 22.24 2.22
CA ALA A 428 -0.11 21.36 3.05
C ALA A 428 1.29 21.98 3.29
N PRO A 429 1.38 23.14 3.98
CA PRO A 429 2.61 23.91 4.09
C PRO A 429 3.75 23.16 4.80
N LEU A 430 3.47 22.40 5.86
CA LEU A 430 4.48 21.63 6.59
C LEU A 430 4.98 20.44 5.76
N THR A 431 4.07 19.75 5.08
CA THR A 431 4.37 18.61 4.22
C THR A 431 5.24 19.03 3.03
N VAL A 432 4.88 20.15 2.39
CA VAL A 432 5.65 20.70 1.26
C VAL A 432 7.03 21.18 1.72
N ASP A 433 7.13 21.85 2.87
CA ASP A 433 8.42 22.29 3.42
C ASP A 433 9.33 21.10 3.74
N ASN A 434 8.81 20.08 4.43
CA ASN A 434 9.54 18.84 4.72
C ASN A 434 10.01 18.14 3.43
N PHE A 435 9.12 18.02 2.45
CA PHE A 435 9.48 17.39 1.16
C PHE A 435 10.59 18.16 0.45
N LEU A 436 10.49 19.49 0.38
CA LEU A 436 11.52 20.34 -0.25
C LEU A 436 12.84 20.32 0.54
N HIS A 437 12.80 20.24 1.86
CA HIS A 437 13.99 20.07 2.68
C HIS A 437 14.71 18.76 2.34
N LEU A 438 13.98 17.64 2.25
CA LEU A 438 14.54 16.34 1.84
C LEU A 438 15.09 16.38 0.41
N VAL A 439 14.44 17.10 -0.51
CA VAL A 439 14.96 17.34 -1.88
C VAL A 439 16.30 18.11 -1.84
N GLN A 440 16.40 19.14 -1.01
CA GLN A 440 17.66 19.92 -0.83
C GLN A 440 18.78 19.04 -0.27
N LEU A 441 18.47 18.14 0.67
CA LEU A 441 19.41 17.17 1.23
C LEU A 441 19.76 16.03 0.25
N ARG A 442 19.20 16.02 -0.95
CA ARG A 442 19.33 14.93 -1.92
C ARG A 442 18.90 13.56 -1.36
N PHE A 443 17.98 13.57 -0.41
CA PHE A 443 17.54 12.36 0.28
C PHE A 443 16.96 11.31 -0.66
N PHE A 444 16.29 11.73 -1.75
CA PHE A 444 15.65 10.86 -2.74
C PHE A 444 16.59 10.40 -3.87
N ASP A 445 17.82 10.86 -3.91
CA ASP A 445 18.75 10.51 -4.97
C ASP A 445 19.16 9.04 -4.91
N ARG A 446 19.24 8.40 -6.07
CA ARG A 446 19.64 7.00 -6.23
C ARG A 446 18.76 6.01 -5.48
N ARG A 447 17.51 6.40 -5.19
CA ARG A 447 16.46 5.52 -4.65
C ARG A 447 15.84 4.69 -5.77
N ARG A 448 14.89 3.86 -5.40
CA ARG A 448 14.11 3.04 -6.33
C ARG A 448 12.67 3.04 -5.89
N TRP A 449 11.76 3.13 -6.83
CA TRP A 449 10.34 2.96 -6.55
C TRP A 449 10.12 1.61 -5.85
N HIS A 450 10.07 1.62 -4.54
CA HIS A 450 10.04 0.39 -3.74
C HIS A 450 8.68 -0.30 -3.79
N ARG A 451 7.62 0.44 -4.10
CA ARG A 451 6.27 -0.10 -4.25
C ARG A 451 5.58 0.51 -5.45
N VAL A 452 5.19 -0.32 -6.40
CA VAL A 452 4.34 0.06 -7.54
C VAL A 452 3.20 -0.94 -7.61
N VAL A 453 1.98 -0.43 -7.53
CA VAL A 453 0.78 -1.24 -7.71
C VAL A 453 0.12 -0.76 -9.00
N PRO A 454 0.12 -1.58 -10.06
CA PRO A 454 -0.42 -1.20 -11.35
C PRO A 454 -1.84 -0.62 -11.22
N ASN A 455 -2.06 0.55 -11.83
CA ASN A 455 -3.32 1.29 -11.83
C ASN A 455 -3.80 1.76 -10.45
N PHE A 456 -2.89 1.82 -9.45
CA PHE A 456 -3.19 2.35 -8.13
C PHE A 456 -2.21 3.46 -7.77
N VAL A 457 -0.99 3.13 -7.34
CA VAL A 457 0.03 4.11 -6.94
C VAL A 457 1.43 3.67 -7.33
N VAL A 458 2.32 4.66 -7.51
CA VAL A 458 3.77 4.51 -7.37
C VAL A 458 4.21 5.18 -6.08
N GLN A 459 5.04 4.52 -5.27
CA GLN A 459 5.45 4.99 -3.93
C GLN A 459 6.96 4.86 -3.75
N ASP A 460 7.56 5.92 -3.21
CA ASP A 460 8.96 5.95 -2.77
C ASP A 460 9.17 6.85 -1.54
N GLY A 461 10.44 7.17 -1.25
CA GLY A 461 10.85 7.95 -0.08
C GLY A 461 11.35 7.08 1.07
N ASP A 462 11.45 5.77 0.86
CA ASP A 462 12.05 4.84 1.81
C ASP A 462 13.56 4.65 1.55
N PRO A 463 14.44 5.06 2.48
CA PRO A 463 15.88 4.85 2.32
C PRO A 463 16.30 3.38 2.37
N ARG A 464 15.48 2.49 2.94
CA ARG A 464 15.73 1.04 2.97
C ARG A 464 15.28 0.34 1.68
N GLY A 465 14.25 0.87 1.02
CA GLY A 465 13.65 0.29 -0.18
C GLY A 465 12.81 -0.97 0.07
N ASP A 466 12.37 -1.21 1.30
CA ASP A 466 11.50 -2.32 1.71
C ASP A 466 10.15 -1.86 2.32
N GLY A 467 9.92 -0.56 2.37
CA GLY A 467 8.71 0.06 2.91
C GLY A 467 8.81 0.48 4.38
N SER A 468 9.87 0.08 5.09
CA SER A 468 9.99 0.25 6.55
C SER A 468 10.91 1.40 6.97
N GLY A 469 11.52 2.12 6.02
CA GLY A 469 12.47 3.18 6.35
C GLY A 469 11.90 4.58 6.33
N GLY A 470 12.62 5.49 7.01
CA GLY A 470 12.32 6.92 7.06
C GLY A 470 13.53 7.74 7.50
N PRO A 471 13.42 9.08 7.55
CA PRO A 471 14.51 9.98 7.96
C PRO A 471 14.70 10.07 9.49
N GLY A 472 13.90 9.35 10.27
CA GLY A 472 13.98 9.35 11.74
C GLY A 472 13.06 10.39 12.44
N GLY A 473 12.09 10.93 11.73
CA GLY A 473 11.09 11.86 12.27
C GLY A 473 9.74 11.69 11.60
N ALA A 474 8.71 12.27 12.17
CA ALA A 474 7.36 12.31 11.62
C ALA A 474 6.84 13.76 11.59
N ILE A 475 5.91 14.03 10.70
CA ILE A 475 5.18 15.30 10.59
C ILE A 475 3.70 15.06 10.81
N ARG A 476 2.99 16.12 11.22
CA ARG A 476 1.54 16.07 11.37
C ARG A 476 0.85 15.97 10.02
N ASP A 477 -0.30 15.31 10.02
CA ASP A 477 -1.16 15.26 8.85
C ASP A 477 -1.79 16.64 8.57
N GLU A 478 -1.81 17.02 7.30
CA GLU A 478 -2.46 18.23 6.80
C GLU A 478 -3.61 17.84 5.88
N ILE A 479 -4.63 17.21 6.48
CA ILE A 479 -5.80 16.72 5.75
C ILE A 479 -6.57 17.91 5.17
N ASN A 480 -6.71 17.92 3.85
CA ASN A 480 -7.30 19.01 3.10
C ASN A 480 -8.41 18.51 2.15
N PRO A 481 -9.23 19.41 1.54
CA PRO A 481 -10.37 19.03 0.71
C PRO A 481 -10.02 18.56 -0.71
N ARG A 482 -8.73 18.54 -1.07
CA ARG A 482 -8.30 18.06 -2.38
C ARG A 482 -8.60 16.58 -2.54
N ARG A 483 -8.89 16.18 -3.79
CA ARG A 483 -9.22 14.80 -4.13
C ARG A 483 -8.00 14.05 -4.63
N TYR A 484 -8.00 12.76 -4.40
CA TYR A 484 -7.09 11.83 -5.05
C TYR A 484 -7.63 11.43 -6.43
N ASP A 485 -7.63 12.37 -7.36
CA ASP A 485 -7.80 12.09 -8.77
C ASP A 485 -6.55 11.36 -9.32
N ALA A 486 -6.48 11.09 -10.63
CA ALA A 486 -5.26 10.55 -11.21
C ALA A 486 -4.10 11.57 -11.09
N TYR A 487 -2.90 11.06 -10.87
CA TYR A 487 -1.63 11.82 -10.88
C TYR A 487 -1.49 12.83 -9.73
N VAL A 488 -2.14 12.57 -8.63
CA VAL A 488 -2.06 13.38 -7.40
C VAL A 488 -1.01 12.80 -6.46
N VAL A 489 -0.26 13.70 -5.80
CA VAL A 489 0.81 13.35 -4.87
C VAL A 489 0.28 13.38 -3.44
N GLY A 490 0.49 12.29 -2.71
CA GLY A 490 0.08 12.12 -1.33
C GLY A 490 1.19 11.66 -0.41
N MET A 491 1.09 12.03 0.88
CA MET A 491 1.98 11.54 1.94
C MET A 491 1.57 10.13 2.35
N ALA A 492 2.51 9.19 2.34
CA ALA A 492 2.26 7.84 2.83
C ALA A 492 2.29 7.83 4.37
N LEU A 493 1.35 7.10 4.97
CA LEU A 493 1.15 7.03 6.41
C LEU A 493 1.04 5.57 6.87
N SER A 494 1.53 5.28 8.07
CA SER A 494 1.28 4.04 8.83
C SER A 494 0.21 4.24 9.92
N GLY A 495 -0.51 5.35 9.85
CA GLY A 495 -1.53 5.81 10.79
C GLY A 495 -1.53 7.34 10.85
N PRO A 496 -2.42 7.99 11.61
CA PRO A 496 -2.44 9.44 11.74
C PRO A 496 -1.12 9.99 12.30
N ASP A 497 -0.67 11.13 11.77
CA ASP A 497 0.55 11.84 12.17
C ASP A 497 1.83 11.01 12.07
N THR A 498 1.92 10.15 11.07
CA THR A 498 3.10 9.31 10.79
C THR A 498 3.81 9.67 9.48
N GLY A 499 3.37 10.74 8.82
CA GLY A 499 4.00 11.25 7.60
C GLY A 499 5.47 11.56 7.85
N SER A 500 6.34 11.22 6.88
CA SER A 500 7.78 11.39 7.03
C SER A 500 8.43 11.68 5.68
N SER A 501 9.12 10.70 5.09
CA SER A 501 9.73 10.83 3.78
C SER A 501 9.01 10.03 2.69
N GLN A 502 8.17 9.05 3.06
CA GLN A 502 7.49 8.24 2.07
C GLN A 502 6.29 8.98 1.47
N TRP A 503 6.18 8.95 0.17
CA TRP A 503 5.13 9.61 -0.61
C TRP A 503 4.74 8.76 -1.81
N PHE A 504 3.56 9.02 -2.35
CA PHE A 504 3.04 8.27 -3.51
C PHE A 504 2.39 9.21 -4.53
N ILE A 505 2.29 8.72 -5.77
CA ILE A 505 1.51 9.34 -6.84
C ILE A 505 0.43 8.36 -7.25
N THR A 506 -0.83 8.80 -7.32
CA THR A 506 -1.94 8.00 -7.82
C THR A 506 -1.85 7.82 -9.34
N LEU A 507 -2.09 6.61 -9.84
CA LEU A 507 -2.10 6.32 -11.28
C LEU A 507 -3.53 6.41 -11.87
N SER A 508 -4.53 6.38 -11.02
CA SER A 508 -5.95 6.54 -11.35
C SER A 508 -6.68 7.17 -10.16
N PRO A 509 -7.93 7.65 -10.31
CA PRO A 509 -8.68 8.22 -9.20
C PRO A 509 -8.82 7.25 -8.03
N GLN A 510 -8.52 7.72 -6.80
CA GLN A 510 -8.56 6.89 -5.58
C GLN A 510 -9.41 7.55 -4.48
N PRO A 511 -10.73 7.69 -4.65
CA PRO A 511 -11.59 8.42 -3.72
C PRO A 511 -11.53 7.94 -2.27
N HIS A 512 -11.20 6.67 -2.04
CA HIS A 512 -11.09 6.13 -0.68
C HIS A 512 -9.94 6.73 0.14
N LEU A 513 -8.96 7.36 -0.51
CA LEU A 513 -7.86 8.07 0.14
C LEU A 513 -8.25 9.50 0.56
N ASN A 514 -9.36 10.04 0.00
CA ASN A 514 -9.82 11.40 0.27
C ASN A 514 -10.04 11.65 1.75
N GLY A 515 -9.41 12.71 2.27
CA GLY A 515 -9.54 13.12 3.66
C GLY A 515 -9.00 12.13 4.68
N THR A 516 -8.14 11.21 4.25
CA THR A 516 -7.41 10.26 5.10
C THR A 516 -5.91 10.48 4.99
N TYR A 517 -5.44 10.88 3.81
CA TYR A 517 -4.04 11.17 3.54
C TYR A 517 -3.88 12.62 3.11
N THR A 518 -2.76 13.24 3.45
CA THR A 518 -2.43 14.60 3.02
C THR A 518 -2.15 14.64 1.51
N VAL A 519 -2.96 15.38 0.76
CA VAL A 519 -2.66 15.72 -0.63
C VAL A 519 -1.73 16.92 -0.63
N PHE A 520 -0.55 16.83 -1.26
CA PHE A 520 0.40 17.94 -1.26
C PHE A 520 0.99 18.31 -2.63
N GLY A 521 0.48 17.70 -3.72
CA GLY A 521 0.93 18.04 -5.07
C GLY A 521 0.20 17.29 -6.18
N ARG A 522 0.61 17.56 -7.41
CA ARG A 522 0.15 16.85 -8.62
C ARG A 522 1.24 16.79 -9.66
N VAL A 523 1.13 15.85 -10.58
CA VAL A 523 1.96 15.79 -11.79
C VAL A 523 1.45 16.83 -12.79
N VAL A 524 2.36 17.62 -13.36
CA VAL A 524 2.04 18.63 -14.36
C VAL A 524 2.70 18.34 -15.71
N ALA A 525 3.67 17.43 -15.76
CA ALA A 525 4.30 16.94 -17.00
C ALA A 525 4.90 15.55 -16.77
N GLY A 526 5.04 14.76 -17.83
CA GLY A 526 5.67 13.43 -17.78
C GLY A 526 4.72 12.30 -17.37
N VAL A 527 3.42 12.41 -17.63
CA VAL A 527 2.43 11.38 -17.27
C VAL A 527 2.72 10.04 -17.95
N THR A 528 3.13 10.03 -19.22
CA THR A 528 3.49 8.79 -19.92
C THR A 528 4.65 8.09 -19.23
N ASP A 529 5.67 8.85 -18.80
CA ASP A 529 6.82 8.32 -18.09
C ASP A 529 6.46 7.82 -16.70
N LEU A 530 5.53 8.51 -16.00
CA LEU A 530 4.97 8.04 -14.73
C LEU A 530 4.25 6.69 -14.88
N LEU A 531 3.43 6.54 -15.92
CA LEU A 531 2.69 5.29 -16.17
C LEU A 531 3.60 4.12 -16.55
N ALA A 532 4.80 4.40 -17.08
CA ALA A 532 5.80 3.39 -17.43
C ALA A 532 6.60 2.87 -16.22
N ILE A 533 6.56 3.56 -15.07
CA ILE A 533 7.31 3.16 -13.87
C ILE A 533 6.84 1.78 -13.37
N THR A 534 7.81 0.91 -13.15
CA THR A 534 7.59 -0.39 -12.50
C THR A 534 8.38 -0.48 -11.17
N GLN A 535 7.98 -1.39 -10.30
CA GLN A 535 8.68 -1.60 -9.03
C GLN A 535 10.15 -1.95 -9.26
N GLY A 536 11.03 -1.24 -8.55
CA GLY A 536 12.47 -1.40 -8.65
C GLY A 536 13.16 -0.46 -9.63
N ASP A 537 12.41 0.31 -10.44
CA ASP A 537 12.98 1.32 -11.31
C ASP A 537 13.68 2.42 -10.51
N PRO A 538 14.79 2.99 -11.02
CA PRO A 538 15.58 3.97 -10.29
C PRO A 538 14.91 5.35 -10.27
N ILE A 539 15.10 6.06 -9.16
CA ILE A 539 15.01 7.52 -9.08
C ILE A 539 16.46 8.04 -9.09
N GLU A 540 16.85 8.68 -10.19
CA GLU A 540 18.20 9.25 -10.30
C GLU A 540 18.34 10.47 -9.40
N SER A 541 17.37 11.35 -9.45
CA SER A 541 17.37 12.58 -8.64
C SER A 541 15.99 13.23 -8.59
N ILE A 542 15.76 14.01 -7.52
CA ILE A 542 14.67 14.99 -7.43
C ILE A 542 15.28 16.37 -7.17
N ARG A 543 14.88 17.39 -7.95
CA ARG A 543 15.42 18.76 -7.84
C ARG A 543 14.31 19.80 -7.87
N GLY A 544 14.48 20.84 -7.07
CA GLY A 544 13.67 22.06 -7.20
C GLY A 544 13.80 22.66 -8.60
N ARG A 545 12.71 23.19 -9.12
CA ARG A 545 12.71 24.02 -10.34
C ARG A 545 12.42 25.46 -9.96
N SER A 546 13.18 26.40 -10.51
CA SER A 546 12.75 27.79 -10.56
C SER A 546 11.42 27.84 -11.32
N SER A 547 10.44 28.56 -10.83
CA SER A 547 9.28 28.90 -11.65
C SER A 547 9.75 29.64 -12.88
N PRO A 548 9.21 29.33 -14.10
CA PRO A 548 9.54 30.07 -15.28
C PRO A 548 9.20 31.54 -15.16
#